data_9cc10325b4fe6bd8a2e64f08d28ed62c
#
_entry.id   9cc10325b4fe6bd8a2e64f08d28ed62c
#
_cell.length_a   1.000
_cell.length_b   1.000
_cell.length_c   1.000
_cell.angle_alpha   90.00
_cell.angle_beta   90.00
_cell.angle_gamma   90.00
#
_symmetry.space_group_name_H-M   'P 1'
#
loop_
_entity.id
_entity.type
_entity.pdbx_description
1 polymer ?
#
loop_
_entity_poly.entity_id
_entity_poly.type
_entity_poly.pdbx_seq_one_letter_code
_entity_poly.pdbx_strand_id
1 'polypeptide(L)' 'MNQEEAINWIAGMFNESASDLSAGTLREDIPEWDSLGVLTLMAEMDEKFGIILSDEDTEKMTRVDDLLQTLRENGKLES' A
#
# COMPACT_ATOMS: atom_id res chain seq x y z
N MET A 1 -11.18 3.33 6.65
CA MET A 1 -11.19 4.13 5.41
C MET A 1 -11.81 3.32 4.28
N ASN A 2 -12.30 3.99 3.25
CA ASN A 2 -12.80 3.31 2.07
C ASN A 2 -11.65 3.12 1.05
N GLN A 3 -11.95 2.40 -0.06
CA GLN A 3 -10.91 2.10 -1.05
C GLN A 3 -10.33 3.36 -1.70
N GLU A 4 -11.16 4.35 -1.98
CA GLU A 4 -10.70 5.60 -2.57
C GLU A 4 -9.71 6.31 -1.65
N GLU A 5 -10.02 6.39 -0.36
CA GLU A 5 -9.13 6.98 0.63
C GLU A 5 -7.82 6.20 0.74
N ALA A 6 -7.90 4.87 0.68
CA ALA A 6 -6.73 4.02 0.74
C ALA A 6 -5.83 4.23 -0.48
N ILE A 7 -6.41 4.34 -1.67
CA ILE A 7 -5.65 4.59 -2.90
C ILE A 7 -5.00 5.98 -2.84
N ASN A 8 -5.71 6.99 -2.33
CA ASN A 8 -5.13 8.32 -2.15
C ASN A 8 -3.92 8.28 -1.21
N TRP A 9 -4.02 7.53 -0.14
CA TRP A 9 -2.93 7.38 0.82
C TRP A 9 -1.72 6.67 0.18
N ILE A 10 -1.98 5.58 -0.55
CA ILE A 10 -0.92 4.84 -1.25
C ILE A 10 -0.25 5.74 -2.29
N ALA A 11 -1.04 6.50 -3.05
CA ALA A 11 -0.50 7.42 -4.05
C ALA A 11 0.42 8.46 -3.41
N GLY A 12 -0.01 9.04 -2.29
CA GLY A 12 0.81 10.01 -1.57
C GLY A 12 2.12 9.42 -1.06
N MET A 13 2.06 8.17 -0.59
CA MET A 13 3.24 7.46 -0.08
C MET A 13 4.28 7.22 -1.16
N PHE A 14 3.84 6.88 -2.38
CA PHE A 14 4.72 6.58 -3.51
C PHE A 14 4.88 7.73 -4.49
N ASN A 15 4.41 8.93 -4.11
CA ASN A 15 4.53 10.13 -4.91
C ASN A 15 3.90 9.98 -6.30
N GLU A 16 2.74 9.33 -6.35
CA GLU A 16 1.96 9.13 -7.55
C GLU A 16 0.66 9.92 -7.49
N SER A 17 0.02 10.08 -8.64
CA SER A 17 -1.30 10.68 -8.70
C SER A 17 -2.34 9.59 -8.47
N ALA A 18 -3.30 9.83 -7.58
CA ALA A 18 -4.33 8.83 -7.27
C ALA A 18 -5.12 8.42 -8.52
N SER A 19 -5.28 9.33 -9.49
CA SER A 19 -5.97 9.04 -10.74
C SER A 19 -5.23 8.03 -11.62
N ASP A 20 -3.93 7.83 -11.36
CA ASP A 20 -3.11 6.88 -12.12
C ASP A 20 -3.04 5.50 -11.46
N LEU A 21 -3.64 5.36 -10.28
CA LEU A 21 -3.61 4.11 -9.53
C LEU A 21 -4.97 3.42 -9.49
N SER A 22 -4.93 2.10 -9.50
CA SER A 22 -6.11 1.27 -9.26
C SER A 22 -5.66 0.05 -8.47
N ALA A 23 -6.61 -0.78 -8.07
CA ALA A 23 -6.29 -2.02 -7.35
C ALA A 23 -5.38 -2.94 -8.18
N GLY A 24 -5.53 -2.90 -9.50
CA GLY A 24 -4.75 -3.75 -10.40
C GLY A 24 -3.37 -3.19 -10.79
N THR A 25 -3.02 -1.98 -10.34
CA THR A 25 -1.73 -1.38 -10.67
C THR A 25 -0.60 -2.22 -10.10
N LEU A 26 0.36 -2.58 -10.94
CA LEU A 26 1.48 -3.42 -10.53
C LEU A 26 2.56 -2.62 -9.83
N ARG A 27 3.24 -3.26 -8.88
CA ARG A 27 4.37 -2.66 -8.18
C ARG A 27 5.42 -2.15 -9.15
N GLU A 28 5.72 -2.93 -10.20
CA GLU A 28 6.74 -2.57 -11.19
C GLU A 28 6.39 -1.30 -11.98
N ASP A 29 5.12 -0.91 -11.98
CA ASP A 29 4.67 0.31 -12.65
C ASP A 29 4.71 1.53 -11.74
N ILE A 30 5.09 1.35 -10.48
CA ILE A 30 5.22 2.44 -9.52
C ILE A 30 6.71 2.59 -9.18
N PRO A 31 7.40 3.58 -9.78
CA PRO A 31 8.85 3.72 -9.62
C PRO A 31 9.34 3.81 -8.17
N GLU A 32 8.57 4.45 -7.30
CA GLU A 32 8.99 4.63 -5.91
C GLU A 32 8.64 3.44 -5.01
N TRP A 33 7.98 2.43 -5.54
CA TRP A 33 7.75 1.19 -4.80
C TRP A 33 8.94 0.25 -5.00
N ASP A 34 10.10 0.71 -4.57
CA ASP A 34 11.36 -0.01 -4.57
C ASP A 34 11.76 -0.35 -3.13
N SER A 35 13.01 -0.66 -2.89
CA SER A 35 13.48 -1.03 -1.54
C SER A 35 13.25 0.09 -0.51
N LEU A 36 13.45 1.35 -0.92
CA LEU A 36 13.19 2.48 -0.03
C LEU A 36 11.69 2.68 0.18
N GLY A 37 10.91 2.51 -0.89
CA GLY A 37 9.46 2.59 -0.81
C GLY A 37 8.87 1.54 0.11
N VAL A 38 9.45 0.34 0.12
CA VAL A 38 9.03 -0.73 1.03
C VAL A 38 9.27 -0.32 2.48
N LEU A 39 10.40 0.30 2.78
CA LEU A 39 10.68 0.78 4.14
C LEU A 39 9.67 1.85 4.55
N THR A 40 9.34 2.75 3.64
CA THR A 40 8.31 3.77 3.88
C THR A 40 6.95 3.11 4.13
N LEU A 41 6.61 2.12 3.32
CA LEU A 41 5.36 1.36 3.47
C LEU A 41 5.28 0.71 4.86
N MET A 42 6.34 0.06 5.29
CA MET A 42 6.38 -0.60 6.60
C MET A 42 6.19 0.42 7.72
N ALA A 43 6.88 1.56 7.65
CA ALA A 43 6.78 2.62 8.65
C ALA A 43 5.38 3.21 8.69
N GLU A 44 4.79 3.49 7.53
CA GLU A 44 3.44 4.07 7.45
C GLU A 44 2.37 3.10 7.96
N MET A 45 2.48 1.83 7.62
CA MET A 45 1.54 0.81 8.10
C MET A 45 1.58 0.72 9.63
N ASP A 46 2.77 0.77 10.21
CA ASP A 46 2.93 0.72 11.66
C ASP A 46 2.38 2.00 12.31
N GLU A 47 2.80 3.16 11.83
CA GLU A 47 2.40 4.43 12.43
C GLU A 47 0.92 4.73 12.30
N LYS A 48 0.36 4.49 11.12
CA LYS A 48 -1.03 4.85 10.85
C LYS A 48 -2.03 3.81 11.33
N PHE A 49 -1.69 2.54 11.20
CA PHE A 49 -2.64 1.45 11.47
C PHE A 49 -2.20 0.47 12.55
N GLY A 50 -0.97 0.56 13.02
CA GLY A 50 -0.44 -0.41 13.96
C GLY A 50 -0.22 -1.78 13.34
N ILE A 51 -0.08 -1.83 12.01
CA ILE A 51 0.16 -3.10 11.28
C ILE A 51 1.65 -3.28 11.11
N ILE A 52 2.18 -4.38 11.66
CA ILE A 52 3.59 -4.71 11.54
C ILE A 52 3.77 -5.68 10.38
N LEU A 53 4.47 -5.24 9.34
CA LEU A 53 4.77 -6.06 8.17
C LEU A 53 6.18 -6.64 8.28
N SER A 54 6.31 -7.92 7.94
CA SER A 54 7.64 -8.54 7.85
C SER A 54 8.22 -8.33 6.44
N ASP A 55 9.50 -8.60 6.28
CA ASP A 55 10.13 -8.55 4.96
C ASP A 55 9.44 -9.53 4.00
N GLU A 56 9.10 -10.70 4.50
CA GLU A 56 8.40 -11.72 3.72
C GLU A 56 7.04 -11.22 3.25
N ASP A 57 6.30 -10.55 4.14
CA ASP A 57 5.00 -9.98 3.78
C ASP A 57 5.13 -8.99 2.62
N THR A 58 6.14 -8.11 2.69
CA THR A 58 6.34 -7.08 1.67
C THR A 58 6.81 -7.66 0.34
N GLU A 59 7.56 -8.75 0.36
CA GLU A 59 8.02 -9.42 -0.85
C GLU A 59 6.88 -10.02 -1.65
N LYS A 60 5.80 -10.41 -0.99
CA LYS A 60 4.63 -11.00 -1.63
C LYS A 60 3.72 -9.96 -2.26
N MET A 61 3.92 -8.70 -1.93
CA MET A 61 3.09 -7.61 -2.45
C MET A 61 3.59 -7.16 -3.81
N THR A 62 2.81 -7.48 -4.85
CA THR A 62 3.15 -7.18 -6.24
C THR A 62 2.18 -6.23 -6.93
N ARG A 63 1.08 -5.87 -6.25
CA ARG A 63 0.05 -4.98 -6.78
C ARG A 63 -0.51 -4.11 -5.67
N VAL A 64 -1.13 -3.01 -6.05
CA VAL A 64 -1.84 -2.15 -5.11
C VAL A 64 -2.90 -2.96 -4.34
N ASP A 65 -3.57 -3.91 -5.01
CA ASP A 65 -4.59 -4.74 -4.36
C ASP A 65 -4.04 -5.54 -3.17
N ASP A 66 -2.77 -5.91 -3.21
CA ASP A 66 -2.15 -6.63 -2.10
C ASP A 66 -2.09 -5.76 -0.84
N LEU A 67 -1.85 -4.45 -1.02
CA LEU A 67 -1.90 -3.49 0.08
C LEU A 67 -3.32 -3.31 0.60
N LEU A 68 -4.27 -3.22 -0.33
CA LEU A 68 -5.69 -3.09 0.04
C LEU A 68 -6.16 -4.33 0.80
N GLN A 69 -5.72 -5.50 0.36
CA GLN A 69 -6.08 -6.76 1.01
C GLN A 69 -5.53 -6.81 2.45
N THR A 70 -4.29 -6.36 2.65
CA THR A 70 -3.69 -6.29 3.98
C THR A 70 -4.52 -5.39 4.89
N LEU A 71 -4.95 -4.24 4.39
CA LEU A 71 -5.81 -3.33 5.16
C LEU A 71 -7.16 -3.97 5.48
N ARG A 72 -7.74 -4.68 4.53
CA ARG A 72 -9.02 -5.39 4.73
C ARG A 72 -8.91 -6.46 5.81
N GLU A 73 -7.86 -7.27 5.74
CA GLU A 73 -7.63 -8.36 6.69
C GLU A 73 -7.44 -7.85 8.12
N ASN A 74 -6.98 -6.61 8.26
CA ASN A 74 -6.78 -5.97 9.56
C ASN A 74 -7.94 -5.05 9.96
N GLY A 75 -9.05 -5.11 9.23
CA GLY A 75 -10.24 -4.33 9.55
C GLY A 75 -10.09 -2.83 9.34
N LYS A 76 -9.13 -2.40 8.53
CA LYS A 76 -8.85 -0.99 8.30
C LYS A 76 -9.48 -0.46 7.02
N LEU A 77 -9.97 -1.33 6.16
CA LEU A 77 -10.59 -0.97 4.89
C LEU A 77 -12.05 -1.42 4.87
N GLU A 78 -12.95 -0.49 4.61
CA GLU A 78 -14.36 -0.78 4.43
C GLU A 78 -14.56 -1.43 3.06
N SER A 79 -15.27 -2.52 3.03
CA SER A 79 -15.53 -3.24 1.77
C SER A 79 -16.76 -2.72 1.06
#